data_87aa6ca94962886af4ab55ffa94e55d7
#
_entry.id   87aa6ca94962886af4ab55ffa94e55d7
#
_cell.length_a   1.000
_cell.length_b   1.000
_cell.length_c   1.000
_cell.angle_alpha   90.00
_cell.angle_beta   90.00
_cell.angle_gamma   90.00
#
_symmetry.space_group_name_H-M   'P 1'
#
loop_
_entity.id
_entity.type
_entity.pdbx_description
1 polymer ?
#
loop_
_entity_poly.entity_id
_entity_poly.type
_entity_poly.pdbx_seq_one_letter_code
_entity_poly.pdbx_strand_id
1 'polypeptide(L)'
;VKQTTPVTKTDLSAAVITVADQTYTGKALTPAVTVTLKGKVLKLNTDYMAAYSNNTNVGTAKVVITGKGNYTGSASKTFAIKAKTTPNVKKPGVTKKITVSKIKTTSAKITWKKVSDADGYMIYQKQGSGKKKLIKTVGKNASSYSAKKLKAGTKYTYSVYAYKKSGNSKIKGKEKSKAFVTKPSKVKSVKTTAKSKACKISWKKVAGASGYQVYMATSKKGKYKKIGDTKKLNLTKKSLKKGKTYYFKVRAYKTLNKKKTYGAYSVKVKAKIK
;
A
#
# COMPACT_ATOMS: atom_id res chain seq x y z
N VAL A 1 -65.69 -44.63 -28.71
CA VAL A 1 -64.27 -44.21 -28.95
C VAL A 1 -64.31 -42.73 -29.32
N LYS A 2 -63.79 -41.81 -28.44
CA LYS A 2 -63.65 -40.37 -28.74
C LYS A 2 -62.54 -40.21 -29.81
N GLN A 3 -62.92 -39.84 -31.03
CA GLN A 3 -62.01 -39.47 -32.11
C GLN A 3 -61.36 -38.16 -31.73
N THR A 4 -60.07 -38.17 -31.28
CA THR A 4 -59.30 -36.96 -31.02
C THR A 4 -58.83 -36.40 -32.38
N THR A 5 -59.44 -35.31 -32.81
CA THR A 5 -58.94 -34.54 -33.97
C THR A 5 -57.48 -34.11 -33.74
N PRO A 6 -56.56 -34.32 -34.69
CA PRO A 6 -55.14 -33.90 -34.56
C PRO A 6 -55.09 -32.38 -34.38
N VAL A 7 -54.55 -31.91 -33.26
CA VAL A 7 -54.31 -30.49 -33.05
C VAL A 7 -53.17 -30.06 -33.99
N THR A 8 -53.49 -29.28 -35.03
CA THR A 8 -52.51 -28.73 -35.96
C THR A 8 -51.65 -27.70 -35.24
N LYS A 9 -50.37 -28.03 -35.00
CA LYS A 9 -49.43 -27.14 -34.36
C LYS A 9 -48.93 -26.07 -35.33
N THR A 10 -48.75 -24.83 -34.86
CA THR A 10 -48.22 -23.72 -35.67
C THR A 10 -46.68 -23.75 -35.70
N ASP A 11 -46.09 -23.70 -36.90
CA ASP A 11 -44.64 -23.74 -37.08
C ASP A 11 -43.98 -22.40 -36.73
N LEU A 12 -42.87 -22.47 -35.98
CA LEU A 12 -42.06 -21.33 -35.54
C LEU A 12 -40.94 -20.91 -36.54
N SER A 13 -40.78 -21.59 -37.67
CA SER A 13 -39.71 -21.27 -38.64
C SER A 13 -39.72 -19.82 -39.12
N ALA A 14 -40.91 -19.20 -39.18
CA ALA A 14 -41.10 -17.79 -39.55
C ALA A 14 -41.15 -16.84 -38.34
N ALA A 15 -40.80 -17.29 -37.13
CA ALA A 15 -40.82 -16.44 -35.94
C ALA A 15 -39.68 -15.42 -35.97
N VAL A 16 -39.97 -14.18 -35.60
CA VAL A 16 -38.99 -13.11 -35.40
C VAL A 16 -38.44 -13.18 -33.98
N ILE A 17 -37.13 -13.30 -33.84
CA ILE A 17 -36.44 -13.35 -32.53
C ILE A 17 -35.68 -12.06 -32.35
N THR A 18 -35.92 -11.36 -31.26
CA THR A 18 -35.14 -10.21 -30.81
C THR A 18 -34.32 -10.58 -29.56
N VAL A 19 -33.02 -10.36 -29.62
CA VAL A 19 -32.09 -10.60 -28.51
C VAL A 19 -31.04 -9.49 -28.51
N ALA A 20 -30.71 -8.96 -27.34
CA ALA A 20 -29.73 -7.91 -27.21
C ALA A 20 -28.29 -8.46 -27.14
N ASP A 21 -27.35 -7.73 -27.71
CA ASP A 21 -25.92 -7.98 -27.51
C ASP A 21 -25.57 -7.94 -26.02
N GLN A 22 -24.57 -8.71 -25.65
CA GLN A 22 -24.13 -8.85 -24.25
C GLN A 22 -22.69 -8.37 -24.07
N THR A 23 -22.32 -8.08 -22.82
CA THR A 23 -20.92 -7.83 -22.45
C THR A 23 -20.35 -9.07 -21.76
N TYR A 24 -19.13 -9.47 -22.12
CA TYR A 24 -18.43 -10.60 -21.53
C TYR A 24 -18.33 -10.49 -20.00
N THR A 25 -18.76 -11.55 -19.32
CA THR A 25 -18.76 -11.63 -17.83
C THR A 25 -17.85 -12.74 -17.30
N GLY A 26 -17.32 -13.61 -18.14
CA GLY A 26 -16.60 -14.83 -17.77
C GLY A 26 -17.52 -16.00 -17.41
N LYS A 27 -18.84 -15.86 -17.55
CA LYS A 27 -19.86 -16.89 -17.30
C LYS A 27 -20.75 -17.02 -18.52
N ALA A 28 -21.44 -18.16 -18.64
CA ALA A 28 -22.46 -18.35 -19.67
C ALA A 28 -23.57 -17.29 -19.57
N LEU A 29 -23.94 -16.71 -20.70
CA LEU A 29 -24.91 -15.62 -20.84
C LEU A 29 -26.20 -16.16 -21.51
N THR A 30 -27.33 -15.95 -20.87
CA THR A 30 -28.66 -16.36 -21.37
C THR A 30 -29.58 -15.14 -21.38
N PRO A 31 -29.36 -14.16 -22.30
CA PRO A 31 -30.19 -12.96 -22.36
C PRO A 31 -31.67 -13.29 -22.63
N ALA A 32 -32.54 -12.45 -22.11
CA ALA A 32 -33.96 -12.54 -22.45
C ALA A 32 -34.17 -12.38 -23.95
N VAL A 33 -35.02 -13.21 -24.52
CA VAL A 33 -35.43 -13.14 -25.93
C VAL A 33 -36.91 -12.78 -26.04
N THR A 34 -37.23 -11.94 -27.00
CA THR A 34 -38.63 -11.71 -27.42
C THR A 34 -38.87 -12.47 -28.72
N VAL A 35 -39.87 -13.34 -28.74
CA VAL A 35 -40.25 -14.12 -29.90
C VAL A 35 -41.62 -13.70 -30.36
N THR A 36 -41.75 -13.29 -31.63
CA THR A 36 -43.01 -12.82 -32.20
C THR A 36 -43.32 -13.60 -33.44
N LEU A 37 -44.54 -14.10 -33.57
CA LEU A 37 -45.05 -14.81 -34.74
C LEU A 37 -46.39 -14.20 -35.19
N LYS A 38 -46.46 -13.70 -36.43
CA LYS A 38 -47.64 -13.03 -37.01
C LYS A 38 -48.24 -11.95 -36.06
N GLY A 39 -47.35 -11.12 -35.48
CA GLY A 39 -47.74 -10.04 -34.54
C GLY A 39 -47.99 -10.46 -33.09
N LYS A 40 -48.12 -11.77 -32.79
CA LYS A 40 -48.34 -12.28 -31.43
C LYS A 40 -46.99 -12.52 -30.74
N VAL A 41 -46.80 -12.00 -29.53
CA VAL A 41 -45.67 -12.29 -28.65
C VAL A 41 -45.91 -13.64 -27.98
N LEU A 42 -44.92 -14.53 -28.07
CA LEU A 42 -44.96 -15.89 -27.54
C LEU A 42 -44.34 -15.95 -26.14
N LYS A 43 -44.78 -16.87 -25.32
CA LYS A 43 -44.36 -17.04 -23.92
C LYS A 43 -43.29 -18.15 -23.79
N LEU A 44 -42.16 -17.83 -23.22
CA LEU A 44 -41.10 -18.78 -22.85
C LEU A 44 -41.65 -19.87 -21.89
N ASN A 45 -41.23 -21.10 -22.12
CA ASN A 45 -41.63 -22.33 -21.42
C ASN A 45 -43.11 -22.77 -21.62
N THR A 46 -43.94 -21.93 -22.22
CA THR A 46 -45.34 -22.27 -22.60
C THR A 46 -45.42 -22.55 -24.11
N ASP A 47 -45.01 -21.57 -24.90
CA ASP A 47 -45.11 -21.61 -26.38
C ASP A 47 -43.81 -22.04 -27.04
N TYR A 48 -42.68 -21.84 -26.39
CA TYR A 48 -41.35 -22.24 -26.86
C TYR A 48 -40.35 -22.48 -25.73
N MET A 49 -39.25 -23.17 -26.04
CA MET A 49 -38.06 -23.29 -25.21
C MET A 49 -36.91 -22.59 -25.91
N ALA A 50 -35.94 -22.07 -25.12
CA ALA A 50 -34.74 -21.41 -25.64
C ALA A 50 -33.47 -22.16 -25.19
N ALA A 51 -32.57 -22.45 -26.13
CA ALA A 51 -31.25 -23.03 -25.88
C ALA A 51 -30.16 -22.09 -26.41
N TYR A 52 -29.06 -21.96 -25.68
CA TYR A 52 -27.96 -21.06 -26.03
C TYR A 52 -26.70 -21.87 -26.31
N SER A 53 -25.92 -21.41 -27.30
CA SER A 53 -24.62 -21.99 -27.62
C SER A 53 -23.60 -20.90 -27.89
N ASN A 54 -22.29 -21.22 -27.70
CA ASN A 54 -21.17 -20.28 -27.79
C ASN A 54 -21.34 -19.01 -26.94
N ASN A 55 -22.08 -19.13 -25.86
CA ASN A 55 -22.58 -17.99 -25.04
C ASN A 55 -21.71 -17.64 -23.84
N THR A 56 -20.45 -18.09 -23.82
CA THR A 56 -19.51 -17.83 -22.69
C THR A 56 -18.39 -16.87 -23.07
N ASN A 57 -17.82 -16.99 -24.26
CA ASN A 57 -16.66 -16.22 -24.69
C ASN A 57 -17.05 -15.03 -25.57
N VAL A 58 -16.14 -14.06 -25.69
CA VAL A 58 -16.27 -12.97 -26.67
C VAL A 58 -16.38 -13.52 -28.07
N GLY A 59 -17.33 -13.01 -28.85
CA GLY A 59 -17.61 -13.49 -30.18
C GLY A 59 -19.11 -13.52 -30.49
N THR A 60 -19.52 -14.40 -31.39
CA THR A 60 -20.92 -14.59 -31.82
C THR A 60 -21.52 -15.78 -31.08
N ALA A 61 -22.51 -15.53 -30.26
CA ALA A 61 -23.35 -16.55 -29.62
C ALA A 61 -24.63 -16.76 -30.42
N LYS A 62 -25.31 -17.88 -30.16
CA LYS A 62 -26.55 -18.25 -30.84
C LYS A 62 -27.62 -18.66 -29.82
N VAL A 63 -28.82 -18.20 -30.00
CA VAL A 63 -30.01 -18.74 -29.33
C VAL A 63 -30.86 -19.50 -30.37
N VAL A 64 -31.32 -20.68 -30.00
CA VAL A 64 -32.29 -21.50 -30.76
C VAL A 64 -33.56 -21.57 -29.93
N ILE A 65 -34.69 -21.21 -30.52
CA ILE A 65 -36.01 -21.46 -29.96
C ILE A 65 -36.62 -22.72 -30.59
N THR A 66 -37.29 -23.52 -29.78
CA THR A 66 -38.00 -24.74 -30.24
C THR A 66 -39.42 -24.67 -29.74
N GLY A 67 -40.38 -24.94 -30.64
CA GLY A 67 -41.81 -24.90 -30.35
C GLY A 67 -42.21 -25.86 -29.24
N LYS A 68 -43.17 -25.42 -28.39
CA LYS A 68 -43.77 -26.17 -27.30
C LYS A 68 -45.27 -25.90 -27.27
N GLY A 69 -46.03 -26.83 -26.70
CA GLY A 69 -47.51 -26.72 -26.61
C GLY A 69 -48.14 -26.73 -28.00
N ASN A 70 -48.80 -25.65 -28.38
CA ASN A 70 -49.49 -25.46 -29.65
C ASN A 70 -48.54 -25.09 -30.82
N TYR A 71 -47.22 -25.04 -30.59
CA TYR A 71 -46.22 -24.66 -31.58
C TYR A 71 -45.28 -25.81 -31.84
N THR A 72 -44.69 -25.84 -33.05
CA THR A 72 -43.71 -26.83 -33.54
C THR A 72 -42.59 -26.11 -34.31
N GLY A 73 -41.57 -26.84 -34.75
CA GLY A 73 -40.45 -26.31 -35.52
C GLY A 73 -39.46 -25.49 -34.64
N SER A 74 -38.48 -24.88 -35.29
CA SER A 74 -37.45 -24.09 -34.60
C SER A 74 -37.02 -22.88 -35.43
N ALA A 75 -36.55 -21.85 -34.74
CA ALA A 75 -35.89 -20.69 -35.34
C ALA A 75 -34.66 -20.30 -34.50
N SER A 76 -33.75 -19.55 -35.07
CA SER A 76 -32.53 -19.13 -34.34
C SER A 76 -32.12 -17.68 -34.63
N LYS A 77 -31.40 -17.09 -33.68
CA LYS A 77 -30.81 -15.74 -33.81
C LYS A 77 -29.44 -15.73 -33.16
N THR A 78 -28.52 -15.01 -33.78
CA THR A 78 -27.23 -14.73 -33.21
C THR A 78 -27.23 -13.40 -32.46
N PHE A 79 -26.36 -13.28 -31.45
CA PHE A 79 -26.10 -12.03 -30.73
C PHE A 79 -24.60 -11.94 -30.42
N ALA A 80 -24.05 -10.72 -30.31
CA ALA A 80 -22.65 -10.52 -30.01
C ALA A 80 -22.39 -10.54 -28.49
N ILE A 81 -21.31 -11.21 -28.12
CA ILE A 81 -20.70 -11.03 -26.79
C ILE A 81 -19.47 -10.14 -26.96
N LYS A 82 -19.60 -8.88 -26.55
CA LYS A 82 -18.56 -7.85 -26.70
C LYS A 82 -17.57 -7.93 -25.55
N ALA A 83 -16.30 -7.70 -25.82
CA ALA A 83 -15.28 -7.59 -24.77
C ALA A 83 -15.66 -6.47 -23.78
N LYS A 84 -15.40 -6.71 -22.50
CA LYS A 84 -15.57 -5.66 -21.49
C LYS A 84 -14.56 -4.56 -21.77
N THR A 85 -14.98 -3.40 -22.23
CA THR A 85 -14.13 -2.23 -22.43
C THR A 85 -13.67 -1.71 -21.05
N THR A 86 -12.40 -1.85 -20.75
CA THR A 86 -11.80 -1.09 -19.66
C THR A 86 -11.58 0.33 -20.16
N PRO A 87 -12.09 1.37 -19.46
CA PRO A 87 -11.80 2.75 -19.85
C PRO A 87 -10.29 2.96 -19.98
N ASN A 88 -9.83 3.51 -21.10
CA ASN A 88 -8.41 3.88 -21.28
C ASN A 88 -8.10 5.09 -20.39
N VAL A 89 -7.90 4.84 -19.10
CA VAL A 89 -7.61 5.88 -18.12
C VAL A 89 -6.11 6.16 -18.15
N LYS A 90 -5.71 7.35 -18.58
CA LYS A 90 -4.32 7.81 -18.57
C LYS A 90 -3.74 7.72 -17.15
N LYS A 91 -2.53 7.16 -17.02
CA LYS A 91 -1.82 7.11 -15.74
C LYS A 91 -1.59 8.52 -15.19
N PRO A 92 -1.79 8.75 -13.88
CA PRO A 92 -1.52 10.07 -13.30
C PRO A 92 -0.04 10.40 -13.31
N GLY A 93 0.26 11.68 -13.23
CA GLY A 93 1.62 12.19 -13.15
C GLY A 93 2.41 11.68 -11.94
N VAL A 94 3.72 11.97 -11.92
CA VAL A 94 4.61 11.56 -10.82
C VAL A 94 4.40 12.46 -9.60
N THR A 95 4.26 11.86 -8.41
CA THR A 95 4.31 12.59 -7.14
C THR A 95 5.66 13.29 -6.98
N LYS A 96 5.67 14.63 -6.86
CA LYS A 96 6.91 15.43 -6.74
C LYS A 96 7.21 15.83 -5.30
N LYS A 97 8.48 16.21 -5.03
CA LYS A 97 8.95 16.79 -3.74
C LYS A 97 8.55 15.99 -2.50
N ILE A 98 8.78 14.65 -2.50
CA ILE A 98 8.59 13.88 -1.26
C ILE A 98 9.63 14.27 -0.22
N THR A 99 9.19 14.69 0.97
CA THR A 99 10.06 15.06 2.10
C THR A 99 9.68 14.30 3.36
N VAL A 100 10.61 14.21 4.31
CA VAL A 100 10.37 13.63 5.63
C VAL A 100 10.85 14.61 6.68
N SER A 101 9.94 14.97 7.59
CA SER A 101 10.17 15.92 8.67
C SER A 101 9.67 15.38 10.02
N LYS A 102 9.84 16.13 11.09
CA LYS A 102 9.38 15.78 12.45
C LYS A 102 9.79 14.35 12.87
N ILE A 103 11.01 13.93 12.49
CA ILE A 103 11.52 12.60 12.79
C ILE A 103 11.73 12.45 14.30
N LYS A 104 11.01 11.52 14.92
CA LYS A 104 11.14 11.11 16.33
C LYS A 104 11.63 9.65 16.40
N THR A 105 11.64 9.06 17.56
CA THR A 105 11.98 7.64 17.76
C THR A 105 10.96 6.68 17.16
N THR A 106 9.67 7.05 17.22
CA THR A 106 8.54 6.20 16.82
C THR A 106 7.61 6.83 15.82
N SER A 107 7.96 8.00 15.26
CA SER A 107 7.12 8.71 14.29
C SER A 107 7.91 9.60 13.35
N ALA A 108 7.29 9.93 12.20
CA ALA A 108 7.78 10.92 11.24
C ALA A 108 6.60 11.47 10.42
N LYS A 109 6.74 12.67 9.85
CA LYS A 109 5.78 13.24 8.89
C LYS A 109 6.36 13.15 7.49
N ILE A 110 5.64 12.50 6.59
CA ILE A 110 5.92 12.41 5.15
C ILE A 110 5.03 13.43 4.45
N THR A 111 5.57 14.24 3.54
CA THR A 111 4.79 15.19 2.73
C THR A 111 5.18 15.07 1.26
N TRP A 112 4.27 15.44 0.37
CA TRP A 112 4.47 15.43 -1.08
C TRP A 112 3.73 16.57 -1.74
N LYS A 113 4.15 16.95 -2.96
CA LYS A 113 3.40 17.91 -3.79
C LYS A 113 2.24 17.16 -4.47
N LYS A 114 1.03 17.73 -4.41
CA LYS A 114 -0.15 17.18 -5.07
C LYS A 114 0.08 17.04 -6.58
N VAL A 115 -0.61 16.08 -7.19
CA VAL A 115 -0.66 15.84 -8.63
C VAL A 115 -2.08 16.20 -9.07
N SER A 116 -2.21 17.13 -10.02
CA SER A 116 -3.48 17.74 -10.42
C SER A 116 -4.51 16.74 -10.93
N ASP A 117 -4.04 15.74 -11.68
CA ASP A 117 -4.86 14.70 -12.32
C ASP A 117 -5.04 13.44 -11.47
N ALA A 118 -4.64 13.44 -10.20
CA ALA A 118 -4.77 12.28 -9.30
C ALA A 118 -6.12 12.26 -8.58
N ASP A 119 -6.73 11.07 -8.46
CA ASP A 119 -7.89 10.81 -7.60
C ASP A 119 -7.49 10.52 -6.16
N GLY A 120 -6.19 10.27 -5.92
CA GLY A 120 -5.63 10.07 -4.60
C GLY A 120 -4.22 9.50 -4.62
N TYR A 121 -3.76 9.05 -3.44
CA TYR A 121 -2.40 8.57 -3.24
C TYR A 121 -2.38 7.25 -2.49
N MET A 122 -1.50 6.35 -2.92
CA MET A 122 -1.20 5.09 -2.25
C MET A 122 0.17 5.21 -1.58
N ILE A 123 0.21 5.01 -0.27
CA ILE A 123 1.40 5.18 0.56
C ILE A 123 1.92 3.80 0.95
N TYR A 124 3.15 3.51 0.57
CA TYR A 124 3.84 2.27 0.88
C TYR A 124 4.98 2.53 1.85
N GLN A 125 5.26 1.54 2.70
CA GLN A 125 6.36 1.54 3.63
C GLN A 125 7.25 0.32 3.40
N LYS A 126 8.57 0.54 3.46
CA LYS A 126 9.59 -0.51 3.57
C LYS A 126 10.43 -0.26 4.81
N GLN A 127 10.57 -1.25 5.69
CA GLN A 127 11.41 -1.22 6.87
C GLN A 127 12.72 -1.96 6.60
N GLY A 128 13.87 -1.29 6.73
CA GLY A 128 15.18 -1.89 6.45
C GLY A 128 15.27 -2.47 5.04
N SER A 129 15.65 -3.73 4.94
CA SER A 129 15.67 -4.56 3.72
C SER A 129 14.36 -5.30 3.43
N GLY A 130 13.37 -5.25 4.34
CA GLY A 130 12.11 -5.99 4.22
C GLY A 130 11.27 -5.63 2.98
N LYS A 131 10.17 -6.34 2.77
CA LYS A 131 9.25 -6.10 1.64
C LYS A 131 8.51 -4.76 1.78
N LYS A 132 8.22 -4.13 0.64
CA LYS A 132 7.39 -2.92 0.55
C LYS A 132 5.91 -3.30 0.71
N LYS A 133 5.20 -2.65 1.66
CA LYS A 133 3.79 -2.90 1.96
C LYS A 133 2.97 -1.63 1.78
N LEU A 134 1.76 -1.74 1.22
CA LEU A 134 0.77 -0.66 1.22
C LEU A 134 0.29 -0.46 2.66
N ILE A 135 0.36 0.78 3.16
CA ILE A 135 -0.03 1.11 4.53
C ILE A 135 -1.23 2.05 4.60
N LYS A 136 -1.46 2.84 3.56
CA LYS A 136 -2.61 3.74 3.50
C LYS A 136 -2.92 4.14 2.05
N THR A 137 -4.21 4.27 1.76
CA THR A 137 -4.72 4.98 0.58
C THR A 137 -5.45 6.23 1.08
N VAL A 138 -5.21 7.37 0.43
CA VAL A 138 -5.80 8.67 0.79
C VAL A 138 -6.34 9.36 -0.46
N GLY A 139 -7.31 10.28 -0.28
CA GLY A 139 -7.95 11.01 -1.38
C GLY A 139 -7.06 12.10 -1.99
N LYS A 140 -7.55 12.74 -3.06
CA LYS A 140 -6.83 13.73 -3.88
C LYS A 140 -6.35 14.96 -3.11
N ASN A 141 -7.03 15.33 -2.05
CA ASN A 141 -6.69 16.51 -1.24
C ASN A 141 -5.52 16.28 -0.28
N ALA A 142 -5.13 15.02 -0.02
CA ALA A 142 -4.04 14.70 0.88
C ALA A 142 -2.67 15.07 0.29
N SER A 143 -1.82 15.71 1.09
CA SER A 143 -0.43 16.05 0.77
C SER A 143 0.54 15.61 1.87
N SER A 144 0.06 14.91 2.91
CA SER A 144 0.90 14.41 3.98
C SER A 144 0.35 13.13 4.62
N TYR A 145 1.27 12.40 5.28
CA TYR A 145 0.98 11.24 6.09
C TYR A 145 1.84 11.25 7.35
N SER A 146 1.22 11.06 8.51
CA SER A 146 1.90 10.95 9.81
C SER A 146 2.14 9.49 10.14
N ALA A 147 3.37 9.02 9.93
CA ALA A 147 3.79 7.68 10.30
C ALA A 147 3.92 7.58 11.83
N LYS A 148 3.32 6.55 12.41
CA LYS A 148 3.35 6.25 13.86
C LYS A 148 3.84 4.81 14.07
N LYS A 149 4.12 4.42 15.33
CA LYS A 149 4.54 3.07 15.74
C LYS A 149 5.79 2.56 15.00
N LEU A 150 6.69 3.47 14.61
CA LEU A 150 7.97 3.11 14.01
C LEU A 150 8.93 2.57 15.08
N LYS A 151 9.88 1.72 14.67
CA LYS A 151 10.97 1.26 15.54
C LYS A 151 12.08 2.33 15.59
N ALA A 152 12.61 2.61 16.79
CA ALA A 152 13.73 3.54 16.98
C ALA A 152 15.01 3.08 16.26
N GLY A 153 15.83 4.01 15.79
CA GLY A 153 17.12 3.72 15.14
C GLY A 153 17.01 2.88 13.86
N THR A 154 15.85 2.88 13.21
CA THR A 154 15.54 2.00 12.08
C THR A 154 15.41 2.79 10.78
N LYS A 155 15.94 2.24 9.67
CA LYS A 155 15.76 2.78 8.34
C LYS A 155 14.36 2.46 7.82
N TYR A 156 13.67 3.47 7.29
CA TYR A 156 12.42 3.34 6.57
C TYR A 156 12.53 4.00 5.20
N THR A 157 11.85 3.43 4.20
CA THR A 157 11.61 4.06 2.91
C THR A 157 10.10 4.17 2.72
N TYR A 158 9.63 5.38 2.50
CA TYR A 158 8.24 5.64 2.12
C TYR A 158 8.16 5.95 0.65
N SER A 159 7.23 5.29 -0.03
CA SER A 159 6.92 5.50 -1.44
C SER A 159 5.50 6.00 -1.57
N VAL A 160 5.29 7.01 -2.39
CA VAL A 160 3.98 7.58 -2.67
C VAL A 160 3.71 7.46 -4.17
N TYR A 161 2.57 6.88 -4.51
CA TYR A 161 2.05 6.79 -5.87
C TYR A 161 0.78 7.61 -5.96
N ALA A 162 0.70 8.52 -6.91
CA ALA A 162 -0.60 9.05 -7.33
C ALA A 162 -1.36 7.93 -8.04
N TYR A 163 -2.69 7.90 -7.95
CA TYR A 163 -3.51 6.94 -8.70
C TYR A 163 -4.73 7.64 -9.32
N LYS A 164 -5.22 7.03 -10.41
CA LYS A 164 -6.53 7.28 -11.00
C LYS A 164 -7.43 6.08 -10.81
N LYS A 165 -8.72 6.31 -10.63
CA LYS A 165 -9.74 5.25 -10.60
C LYS A 165 -10.05 4.80 -12.03
N SER A 166 -10.27 3.50 -12.22
CA SER A 166 -10.72 2.89 -13.46
C SER A 166 -11.68 1.76 -13.07
N GLY A 167 -12.98 2.06 -13.02
CA GLY A 167 -13.96 1.23 -12.39
C GLY A 167 -13.58 0.92 -10.93
N ASN A 168 -13.56 -0.35 -10.55
CA ASN A 168 -13.15 -0.81 -9.22
C ASN A 168 -11.62 -0.87 -9.02
N SER A 169 -10.82 -0.60 -10.05
CA SER A 169 -9.37 -0.65 -10.01
C SER A 169 -8.72 0.72 -9.80
N LYS A 170 -7.44 0.71 -9.42
CA LYS A 170 -6.62 1.92 -9.29
C LYS A 170 -5.38 1.81 -10.17
N ILE A 171 -5.26 2.69 -11.17
CA ILE A 171 -4.10 2.81 -12.04
C ILE A 171 -3.07 3.71 -11.37
N LYS A 172 -1.89 3.14 -11.04
CA LYS A 172 -0.82 3.87 -10.36
C LYS A 172 0.07 4.61 -11.36
N GLY A 173 0.42 5.86 -11.02
CA GLY A 173 1.51 6.60 -11.66
C GLY A 173 2.89 6.08 -11.25
N LYS A 174 3.95 6.80 -11.64
CA LYS A 174 5.33 6.47 -11.26
C LYS A 174 5.58 6.68 -9.77
N GLU A 175 6.43 5.82 -9.21
CA GLU A 175 6.85 5.90 -7.81
C GLU A 175 7.74 7.12 -7.53
N LYS A 176 7.50 7.77 -6.40
CA LYS A 176 8.48 8.63 -5.76
C LYS A 176 8.71 8.15 -4.34
N SER A 177 9.95 8.06 -3.91
CA SER A 177 10.29 7.52 -2.59
C SER A 177 11.31 8.40 -1.85
N LYS A 178 11.33 8.28 -0.52
CA LYS A 178 12.33 8.91 0.35
C LYS A 178 12.67 7.97 1.51
N ALA A 179 13.96 7.74 1.67
CA ALA A 179 14.49 7.00 2.81
C ALA A 179 14.89 7.96 3.94
N PHE A 180 14.70 7.51 5.18
CA PHE A 180 15.16 8.19 6.40
C PHE A 180 15.44 7.16 7.50
N VAL A 181 16.02 7.61 8.61
CA VAL A 181 16.14 6.81 9.84
C VAL A 181 15.45 7.51 10.98
N THR A 182 14.74 6.76 11.81
CA THR A 182 14.18 7.25 13.07
C THR A 182 15.30 7.56 14.05
N LYS A 183 15.06 8.49 15.00
CA LYS A 183 16.01 8.76 16.07
C LYS A 183 16.24 7.49 16.89
N PRO A 184 17.50 7.13 17.25
CA PRO A 184 17.76 6.07 18.21
C PRO A 184 17.16 6.40 19.58
N SER A 185 16.85 5.37 20.34
CA SER A 185 16.42 5.52 21.72
C SER A 185 17.50 6.21 22.57
N LYS A 186 17.08 6.80 23.69
CA LYS A 186 17.97 7.36 24.71
C LYS A 186 18.87 6.25 25.26
N VAL A 187 20.17 6.55 25.41
CA VAL A 187 21.12 5.63 26.04
C VAL A 187 20.75 5.48 27.52
N LYS A 188 20.67 4.23 27.98
CA LYS A 188 20.36 3.86 29.36
C LYS A 188 21.56 3.25 30.07
N SER A 189 21.49 3.16 31.39
CA SER A 189 22.49 2.49 32.23
C SER A 189 23.91 3.01 32.01
N VAL A 190 24.08 4.31 31.88
CA VAL A 190 25.41 4.91 31.81
C VAL A 190 26.06 4.83 33.18
N LYS A 191 27.28 4.25 33.24
CA LYS A 191 28.08 4.11 34.47
C LYS A 191 29.46 4.71 34.23
N THR A 192 30.09 5.15 35.32
CA THR A 192 31.47 5.66 35.33
C THR A 192 32.31 4.83 36.29
N THR A 193 33.54 4.50 35.88
CA THR A 193 34.57 3.87 36.72
C THR A 193 35.79 4.78 36.71
N ALA A 194 36.04 5.45 37.84
CA ALA A 194 37.22 6.28 38.04
C ALA A 194 38.47 5.40 38.13
N LYS A 195 39.55 5.86 37.48
CA LYS A 195 40.91 5.30 37.55
C LYS A 195 41.90 6.42 37.82
N SER A 196 43.17 6.08 38.07
CA SER A 196 44.22 7.09 38.17
C SER A 196 44.28 7.95 36.90
N LYS A 197 44.07 9.26 37.07
CA LYS A 197 44.04 10.28 35.97
C LYS A 197 43.13 9.92 34.78
N ALA A 198 42.13 8.99 34.95
CA ALA A 198 41.26 8.56 33.87
C ALA A 198 39.85 8.18 34.38
N CYS A 199 38.90 8.13 33.46
CA CYS A 199 37.55 7.61 33.71
C CYS A 199 37.08 6.75 32.54
N LYS A 200 36.61 5.52 32.83
CA LYS A 200 35.88 4.68 31.89
C LYS A 200 34.39 4.98 32.01
N ILE A 201 33.77 5.32 30.92
CA ILE A 201 32.32 5.53 30.79
C ILE A 201 31.77 4.33 30.00
N SER A 202 30.75 3.63 30.51
CA SER A 202 30.13 2.47 29.88
C SER A 202 28.60 2.61 29.87
N TRP A 203 27.92 1.89 28.97
CA TRP A 203 26.47 1.96 28.79
C TRP A 203 25.92 0.70 28.14
N LYS A 204 24.58 0.52 28.21
CA LYS A 204 23.89 -0.58 27.51
C LYS A 204 23.71 -0.24 26.02
N LYS A 205 23.78 -1.27 25.19
CA LYS A 205 23.55 -1.20 23.73
C LYS A 205 22.17 -0.60 23.44
N VAL A 206 22.12 0.32 22.47
CA VAL A 206 20.86 0.85 21.90
C VAL A 206 20.59 0.14 20.59
N ALA A 207 19.45 -0.53 20.49
CA ALA A 207 19.05 -1.24 19.25
C ALA A 207 19.05 -0.30 18.05
N GLY A 208 19.61 -0.76 16.93
CA GLY A 208 19.68 0.01 15.70
C GLY A 208 20.71 1.13 15.67
N ALA A 209 21.42 1.44 16.76
CA ALA A 209 22.48 2.45 16.78
C ALA A 209 23.66 2.04 15.87
N SER A 210 24.23 3.00 15.15
CA SER A 210 25.49 2.86 14.39
C SER A 210 26.71 3.22 15.24
N GLY A 211 26.51 3.90 16.36
CA GLY A 211 27.57 4.32 17.30
C GLY A 211 27.07 5.32 18.32
N TYR A 212 27.99 5.82 19.11
CA TYR A 212 27.74 6.68 20.28
C TYR A 212 28.67 7.87 20.27
N GLN A 213 28.17 8.98 20.82
CA GLN A 213 28.99 10.16 21.14
C GLN A 213 29.01 10.37 22.64
N VAL A 214 30.19 10.56 23.20
CA VAL A 214 30.42 10.83 24.62
C VAL A 214 30.79 12.30 24.80
N TYR A 215 30.22 12.91 25.80
CA TYR A 215 30.42 14.33 26.16
C TYR A 215 30.80 14.44 27.62
N MET A 216 31.65 15.44 27.95
CA MET A 216 32.16 15.71 29.28
C MET A 216 32.03 17.20 29.62
N ALA A 217 31.82 17.49 30.90
CA ALA A 217 31.89 18.83 31.49
C ALA A 217 32.51 18.75 32.88
N THR A 218 33.00 19.88 33.40
CA THR A 218 33.56 20.03 34.76
C THR A 218 32.50 20.35 35.82
N SER A 219 31.29 20.72 35.39
CA SER A 219 30.13 20.90 36.29
C SER A 219 28.87 20.32 35.71
N LYS A 220 27.86 20.01 36.58
CA LYS A 220 26.58 19.39 36.18
C LYS A 220 25.77 20.23 35.17
N LYS A 221 25.82 21.58 35.33
CA LYS A 221 25.12 22.55 34.48
C LYS A 221 26.03 23.13 33.39
N GLY A 222 27.32 22.82 33.39
CA GLY A 222 28.32 23.38 32.48
C GLY A 222 28.16 22.98 31.01
N LYS A 223 28.98 23.60 30.17
CA LYS A 223 29.05 23.35 28.72
C LYS A 223 29.71 21.98 28.45
N TYR A 224 28.96 21.02 27.95
CA TYR A 224 29.47 19.69 27.63
C TYR A 224 30.20 19.71 26.28
N LYS A 225 31.49 19.37 26.27
CA LYS A 225 32.28 19.19 25.07
C LYS A 225 32.30 17.71 24.66
N LYS A 226 32.25 17.42 23.37
CA LYS A 226 32.40 16.04 22.84
C LYS A 226 33.84 15.57 23.09
N ILE A 227 34.00 14.38 23.68
CA ILE A 227 35.29 13.75 23.95
C ILE A 227 35.57 12.53 23.07
N GLY A 228 34.56 12.03 22.31
CA GLY A 228 34.78 10.95 21.36
C GLY A 228 33.50 10.43 20.71
N ASP A 229 33.73 9.75 19.59
CA ASP A 229 32.77 8.89 18.87
C ASP A 229 33.28 7.43 18.98
N THR A 230 32.38 6.48 19.21
CA THR A 230 32.75 5.04 19.29
C THR A 230 31.61 4.14 18.85
N LYS A 231 31.96 2.97 18.32
CA LYS A 231 31.01 1.86 18.11
C LYS A 231 30.98 0.90 19.31
N LYS A 232 31.99 0.98 20.21
CA LYS A 232 32.05 0.18 21.45
C LYS A 232 31.02 0.68 22.46
N LEU A 233 30.73 -0.10 23.49
CA LEU A 233 29.80 0.24 24.57
C LEU A 233 30.48 0.95 25.75
N ASN A 234 31.67 1.43 25.53
CA ASN A 234 32.45 2.23 26.49
C ASN A 234 33.40 3.17 25.77
N LEU A 235 33.90 4.14 26.53
CA LEU A 235 34.98 5.06 26.15
C LEU A 235 35.76 5.42 27.42
N THR A 236 37.08 5.38 27.37
CA THR A 236 37.93 5.83 28.45
C THR A 236 38.52 7.22 28.11
N LYS A 237 38.25 8.21 28.98
CA LYS A 237 38.90 9.52 28.90
C LYS A 237 40.12 9.52 29.84
N LYS A 238 41.29 9.73 29.26
CA LYS A 238 42.58 9.87 29.99
C LYS A 238 42.91 11.35 30.26
N SER A 239 43.98 11.60 30.96
CA SER A 239 44.55 12.94 31.25
C SER A 239 43.54 13.81 32.04
N LEU A 240 42.86 13.26 33.00
CA LEU A 240 41.98 13.94 33.90
C LEU A 240 42.76 14.33 35.19
N LYS A 241 42.42 15.48 35.78
CA LYS A 241 43.05 15.96 37.03
C LYS A 241 42.56 15.17 38.24
N LYS A 242 43.48 14.57 39.05
CA LYS A 242 43.22 13.88 40.30
C LYS A 242 42.39 14.79 41.24
N GLY A 243 41.49 14.20 42.01
CA GLY A 243 40.60 14.91 42.95
C GLY A 243 39.44 15.69 42.33
N LYS A 244 39.49 16.01 41.02
CA LYS A 244 38.43 16.76 40.33
C LYS A 244 37.24 15.87 39.96
N THR A 245 36.05 16.44 39.96
CA THR A 245 34.81 15.78 39.53
C THR A 245 34.47 16.19 38.09
N TYR A 246 34.15 15.19 37.28
CA TYR A 246 33.71 15.38 35.92
C TYR A 246 32.32 14.77 35.68
N TYR A 247 31.57 15.35 34.77
CA TYR A 247 30.22 14.95 34.43
C TYR A 247 30.19 14.48 32.98
N PHE A 248 29.50 13.37 32.72
CA PHE A 248 29.43 12.74 31.40
C PHE A 248 27.99 12.54 30.96
N LYS A 249 27.76 12.61 29.67
CA LYS A 249 26.51 12.19 29.02
C LYS A 249 26.82 11.54 27.68
N VAL A 250 25.96 10.60 27.24
CA VAL A 250 26.14 9.81 26.03
C VAL A 250 24.87 9.91 25.19
N ARG A 251 25.03 9.97 23.87
CA ARG A 251 23.91 9.79 22.93
C ARG A 251 24.26 8.79 21.86
N ALA A 252 23.27 8.00 21.43
CA ALA A 252 23.39 7.12 20.27
C ALA A 252 23.12 7.89 18.96
N TYR A 253 23.68 7.42 17.84
CA TYR A 253 23.33 7.89 16.51
C TYR A 253 23.09 6.73 15.56
N LYS A 254 22.30 6.99 14.53
CA LYS A 254 22.12 6.11 13.35
C LYS A 254 22.62 6.84 12.12
N THR A 255 23.40 6.16 11.28
CA THR A 255 23.94 6.72 10.04
C THR A 255 23.14 6.22 8.84
N LEU A 256 22.79 7.13 7.92
CA LEU A 256 22.24 6.83 6.61
C LEU A 256 22.93 7.78 5.60
N ASN A 257 23.53 7.24 4.55
CA ASN A 257 24.23 8.01 3.51
C ASN A 257 25.17 9.06 4.14
N LYS A 258 26.09 8.61 4.98
CA LYS A 258 27.07 9.41 5.73
C LYS A 258 26.46 10.43 6.72
N LYS A 259 25.16 10.67 6.73
CA LYS A 259 24.48 11.60 7.64
C LYS A 259 24.08 10.92 8.95
N LYS A 260 24.45 11.48 10.09
CA LYS A 260 24.07 11.00 11.45
C LYS A 260 22.74 11.59 11.89
N THR A 261 21.84 10.72 12.39
CA THR A 261 20.61 11.10 13.10
C THR A 261 20.80 10.74 14.56
N TYR A 262 20.67 11.72 15.46
CA TYR A 262 21.01 11.58 16.87
C TYR A 262 19.77 11.29 17.73
N GLY A 263 19.92 10.39 18.70
CA GLY A 263 19.00 10.19 19.81
C GLY A 263 19.17 11.27 20.89
N ALA A 264 18.30 11.22 21.90
CA ALA A 264 18.41 12.06 23.07
C ALA A 264 19.65 11.69 23.90
N TYR A 265 20.18 12.65 24.64
CA TYR A 265 21.26 12.38 25.60
C TYR A 265 20.76 11.49 26.74
N SER A 266 21.67 10.67 27.28
CA SER A 266 21.47 9.94 28.54
C SER A 266 21.23 10.91 29.74
N VAL A 267 20.89 10.36 30.89
CA VAL A 267 21.11 11.03 32.14
C VAL A 267 22.59 11.40 32.33
N LYS A 268 22.87 12.46 33.05
CA LYS A 268 24.22 12.89 33.41
C LYS A 268 24.74 12.01 34.53
N VAL A 269 25.95 11.47 34.39
CA VAL A 269 26.66 10.72 35.41
C VAL A 269 27.94 11.46 35.81
N LYS A 270 28.44 11.27 37.02
CA LYS A 270 29.65 11.94 37.56
C LYS A 270 30.71 10.92 38.00
N ALA A 271 31.95 11.32 37.99
CA ALA A 271 33.05 10.62 38.61
C ALA A 271 34.05 11.59 39.22
N LYS A 272 34.48 11.33 40.48
CA LYS A 272 35.64 11.98 41.11
C LYS A 272 36.88 11.16 40.77
N ILE A 273 37.89 11.77 40.20
CA ILE A 273 39.06 11.08 39.68
C ILE A 273 40.03 10.75 40.80
N LYS A 274 40.57 9.51 40.74
CA LYS A 274 41.58 9.00 41.70
C LYS A 274 42.96 9.47 41.32
#